data_6ed3f8ee2caaeaac5a669059d36e8640
#
_entry.id   6ed3f8ee2caaeaac5a669059d36e8640
#
_cell.length_a   1.000
_cell.length_b   1.000
_cell.length_c   1.000
_cell.angle_alpha   90.00
_cell.angle_beta   90.00
_cell.angle_gamma   90.00
#
_symmetry.space_group_name_H-M   'P 1'
#
loop_
_entity.id
_entity.type
_entity.pdbx_description
1 polymer ?
#
loop_
_entity_poly.entity_id
_entity_poly.type
_entity_poly.pdbx_seq_one_letter_code
_entity_poly.pdbx_strand_id
1 'polypeptide(L)'
;MTTTHTAPTQLESTQKHPVEFYFDPSCPWAWRAALWMREVAQVRPLQVTWKFLSLAKINEAGDYARDAHAASHATFPLLARARERFGNDAVGRLYLALGYAHHERKASLADPAVLEQALTEAGLDPAWRTDAAAEPGLEDRILAEHQDGIERMGAFGVPTIAINGRRGFFGPVMTAVPTGEDAGELWDHLAWLAAREDFFEYKRSRK
;
A
#
# COMPACT_ATOMS: atom_id res chain seq x y z
N MET A 1 45.13 -3.32 -7.50
CA MET A 1 44.37 -3.50 -6.24
C MET A 1 43.03 -4.09 -6.64
N THR A 2 42.85 -5.38 -6.40
CA THR A 2 41.68 -6.16 -6.83
C THR A 2 40.63 -6.05 -5.74
N THR A 3 39.59 -5.26 -5.96
CA THR A 3 38.44 -5.16 -5.04
C THR A 3 37.55 -6.39 -5.24
N THR A 4 37.62 -7.30 -4.31
CA THR A 4 36.74 -8.48 -4.23
C THR A 4 35.35 -7.98 -3.88
N HIS A 5 34.41 -8.02 -4.84
CA HIS A 5 33.01 -7.79 -4.59
C HIS A 5 32.43 -9.02 -3.90
N THR A 6 32.29 -8.94 -2.59
CA THR A 6 31.60 -9.96 -1.80
C THR A 6 30.10 -9.86 -2.12
N ALA A 7 29.53 -10.96 -2.60
CA ALA A 7 28.08 -11.07 -2.76
C ALA A 7 27.38 -10.76 -1.42
N PRO A 8 26.17 -10.17 -1.43
CA PRO A 8 25.47 -9.87 -0.19
C PRO A 8 25.24 -11.16 0.58
N THR A 9 25.78 -11.22 1.79
CA THR A 9 25.59 -12.30 2.76
C THR A 9 24.08 -12.47 2.95
N GLN A 10 23.59 -13.68 2.75
CA GLN A 10 22.21 -14.07 3.09
C GLN A 10 21.96 -13.66 4.54
N LEU A 11 21.00 -12.77 4.73
CA LEU A 11 20.57 -12.32 6.06
C LEU A 11 19.83 -13.49 6.73
N GLU A 12 20.55 -14.32 7.44
CA GLU A 12 20.02 -15.21 8.48
C GLU A 12 19.59 -14.32 9.67
N SER A 13 18.49 -13.63 9.51
CA SER A 13 17.86 -12.89 10.60
C SER A 13 16.42 -13.35 10.70
N THR A 14 16.06 -13.98 11.81
CA THR A 14 14.67 -14.24 12.22
C THR A 14 13.89 -12.94 12.50
N GLN A 15 14.56 -11.80 12.45
CA GLN A 15 13.96 -10.49 12.65
C GLN A 15 13.25 -10.02 11.38
N LYS A 16 11.95 -9.75 11.50
CA LYS A 16 11.15 -9.22 10.41
C LYS A 16 11.58 -7.80 10.05
N HIS A 17 11.73 -7.52 8.75
CA HIS A 17 12.00 -6.19 8.25
C HIS A 17 10.72 -5.35 8.26
N PRO A 18 10.69 -4.21 8.98
CA PRO A 18 9.53 -3.31 8.95
C PRO A 18 9.43 -2.61 7.60
N VAL A 19 8.24 -2.69 7.02
CA VAL A 19 7.90 -2.11 5.73
C VAL A 19 6.65 -1.28 5.89
N GLU A 20 6.67 0.00 5.54
CA GLU A 20 5.48 0.83 5.39
C GLU A 20 5.08 0.84 3.92
N PHE A 21 3.86 0.40 3.64
CA PHE A 21 3.30 0.33 2.29
C PHE A 21 2.16 1.34 2.17
N TYR A 22 2.42 2.42 1.44
CA TYR A 22 1.45 3.49 1.18
C TYR A 22 0.58 3.16 -0.02
N PHE A 23 -0.73 3.23 0.17
CA PHE A 23 -1.70 2.84 -0.85
C PHE A 23 -2.92 3.75 -0.91
N ASP A 24 -3.59 3.70 -2.07
CA ASP A 24 -4.95 4.15 -2.29
C ASP A 24 -5.72 3.00 -2.96
N PRO A 25 -6.90 2.60 -2.45
CA PRO A 25 -7.68 1.48 -3.01
C PRO A 25 -8.04 1.62 -4.49
N SER A 26 -8.11 2.85 -5.04
CA SER A 26 -8.39 3.07 -6.46
C SER A 26 -7.17 2.88 -7.37
N CYS A 27 -5.95 2.84 -6.83
CA CYS A 27 -4.75 2.78 -7.65
C CYS A 27 -4.46 1.35 -8.16
N PRO A 28 -4.51 1.09 -9.48
CA PRO A 28 -4.25 -0.25 -10.01
C PRO A 28 -2.79 -0.68 -9.85
N TRP A 29 -1.87 0.27 -9.75
CA TRP A 29 -0.45 -0.04 -9.52
C TRP A 29 -0.17 -0.40 -8.06
N ALA A 30 -0.80 0.32 -7.13
CA ALA A 30 -0.74 -0.02 -5.71
C ALA A 30 -1.40 -1.38 -5.44
N TRP A 31 -2.51 -1.69 -6.12
CA TRP A 31 -3.15 -2.99 -6.07
C TRP A 31 -2.19 -4.13 -6.44
N ARG A 32 -1.55 -4.05 -7.61
CA ARG A 32 -0.60 -5.08 -8.06
C ARG A 32 0.62 -5.19 -7.16
N ALA A 33 1.16 -4.06 -6.70
CA ALA A 33 2.26 -4.07 -5.75
C ALA A 33 1.85 -4.66 -4.39
N ALA A 34 0.60 -4.46 -3.94
CA ALA A 34 0.09 -5.08 -2.72
C ALA A 34 -0.08 -6.60 -2.85
N LEU A 35 -0.54 -7.10 -4.01
CA LEU A 35 -0.57 -8.54 -4.28
C LEU A 35 0.85 -9.13 -4.27
N TRP A 36 1.80 -8.48 -4.94
CA TRP A 36 3.21 -8.88 -4.91
C TRP A 36 3.77 -8.87 -3.47
N MET A 37 3.52 -7.82 -2.67
CA MET A 37 4.00 -7.74 -1.28
C MET A 37 3.49 -8.91 -0.43
N ARG A 38 2.30 -9.44 -0.71
CA ARG A 38 1.76 -10.62 -0.04
C ARG A 38 2.51 -11.90 -0.41
N GLU A 39 2.93 -12.03 -1.68
CA GLU A 39 3.79 -13.13 -2.13
C GLU A 39 5.18 -13.04 -1.47
N VAL A 40 5.76 -11.85 -1.44
CA VAL A 40 7.06 -11.63 -0.77
C VAL A 40 7.00 -12.02 0.71
N ALA A 41 5.93 -11.66 1.42
CA ALA A 41 5.78 -11.96 2.84
C ALA A 41 5.70 -13.48 3.15
N GLN A 42 5.46 -14.32 2.15
CA GLN A 42 5.49 -15.79 2.31
C GLN A 42 6.91 -16.36 2.25
N VAL A 43 7.84 -15.65 1.58
CA VAL A 43 9.20 -16.13 1.29
C VAL A 43 10.31 -15.24 1.88
N ARG A 44 9.95 -14.07 2.44
CA ARG A 44 10.86 -13.16 3.14
C ARG A 44 10.28 -12.70 4.47
N PRO A 45 11.09 -12.49 5.51
CA PRO A 45 10.63 -12.08 6.83
C PRO A 45 10.24 -10.58 6.84
N LEU A 46 9.05 -10.24 6.37
CA LEU A 46 8.53 -8.88 6.33
C LEU A 46 7.49 -8.64 7.43
N GLN A 47 7.48 -7.41 7.93
CA GLN A 47 6.39 -6.86 8.72
C GLN A 47 5.80 -5.66 7.99
N VAL A 48 4.75 -5.90 7.21
CA VAL A 48 4.10 -4.87 6.40
C VAL A 48 3.11 -4.08 7.25
N THR A 49 3.27 -2.76 7.28
CA THR A 49 2.31 -1.79 7.83
C THR A 49 1.63 -1.07 6.68
N TRP A 50 0.32 -1.24 6.57
CA TRP A 50 -0.50 -0.60 5.55
C TRP A 50 -0.76 0.86 5.93
N LYS A 51 -0.39 1.81 5.05
CA LYS A 51 -0.43 3.25 5.26
C LYS A 51 -1.32 3.95 4.24
N PHE A 52 -2.09 4.92 4.68
CA PHE A 52 -3.02 5.65 3.81
C PHE A 52 -2.33 6.81 3.10
N LEU A 53 -2.49 6.87 1.77
CA LEU A 53 -2.04 7.99 0.95
C LEU A 53 -3.10 8.27 -0.12
N SER A 54 -3.97 9.24 0.11
CA SER A 54 -5.11 9.54 -0.76
C SER A 54 -4.69 10.19 -2.06
N LEU A 55 -5.00 9.56 -3.19
CA LEU A 55 -4.83 10.16 -4.51
C LEU A 55 -5.81 11.32 -4.75
N ALA A 56 -6.98 11.30 -4.13
CA ALA A 56 -7.90 12.44 -4.17
C ALA A 56 -7.24 13.70 -3.59
N LYS A 57 -6.49 13.55 -2.49
CA LYS A 57 -5.77 14.67 -1.85
C LYS A 57 -4.51 15.08 -2.62
N ILE A 58 -3.71 14.14 -3.13
CA ILE A 58 -2.55 14.44 -3.96
C ILE A 58 -2.94 15.23 -5.20
N ASN A 59 -4.07 14.88 -5.84
CA ASN A 59 -4.52 15.47 -7.08
C ASN A 59 -5.51 16.65 -6.87
N GLU A 60 -5.72 17.11 -5.64
CA GLU A 60 -6.72 18.14 -5.31
C GLU A 60 -6.48 19.47 -6.03
N ALA A 61 -5.23 19.82 -6.31
CA ALA A 61 -4.85 21.04 -7.02
C ALA A 61 -4.91 20.92 -8.56
N GLY A 62 -5.16 19.72 -9.12
CA GLY A 62 -5.21 19.47 -10.56
C GLY A 62 -6.61 19.21 -11.08
N ASP A 63 -6.84 19.51 -12.37
CA ASP A 63 -8.10 19.18 -13.06
C ASP A 63 -8.29 17.68 -13.31
N TYR A 64 -7.24 16.89 -13.11
CA TYR A 64 -7.24 15.46 -13.35
C TYR A 64 -7.79 14.69 -12.16
N ALA A 65 -9.03 14.20 -12.33
CA ALA A 65 -9.58 13.07 -11.60
C ALA A 65 -9.84 13.26 -10.09
N ARG A 66 -10.18 14.47 -9.62
CA ARG A 66 -10.74 14.65 -8.27
C ARG A 66 -11.88 13.65 -8.03
N ASP A 67 -12.78 13.50 -8.99
CA ASP A 67 -13.94 12.60 -8.90
C ASP A 67 -13.56 11.11 -9.01
N ALA A 68 -12.52 10.77 -9.75
CA ALA A 68 -12.09 9.39 -9.94
C ALA A 68 -11.57 8.73 -8.65
N HIS A 69 -11.02 9.53 -7.72
CA HIS A 69 -10.46 9.05 -6.47
C HIS A 69 -11.31 9.38 -5.23
N ALA A 70 -12.39 10.16 -5.38
CA ALA A 70 -13.25 10.55 -4.26
C ALA A 70 -13.91 9.33 -3.59
N ALA A 71 -14.42 8.39 -4.39
CA ALA A 71 -15.02 7.16 -3.89
C ALA A 71 -14.01 6.29 -3.12
N SER A 72 -12.74 6.28 -3.54
CA SER A 72 -11.67 5.58 -2.83
C SER A 72 -11.34 6.28 -1.51
N HIS A 73 -11.26 7.60 -1.50
CA HIS A 73 -11.02 8.34 -0.27
C HIS A 73 -12.07 8.03 0.80
N ALA A 74 -13.33 7.89 0.40
CA ALA A 74 -14.43 7.52 1.29
C ALA A 74 -14.30 6.11 1.92
N THR A 75 -13.37 5.27 1.45
CA THR A 75 -13.10 3.95 2.06
C THR A 75 -12.10 4.02 3.23
N PHE A 76 -11.29 5.07 3.33
CA PHE A 76 -10.28 5.17 4.40
C PHE A 76 -10.86 5.17 5.82
N PRO A 77 -12.02 5.78 6.11
CA PRO A 77 -12.65 5.62 7.43
C PRO A 77 -12.90 4.16 7.82
N LEU A 78 -13.33 3.31 6.88
CA LEU A 78 -13.53 1.87 7.13
C LEU A 78 -12.20 1.18 7.45
N LEU A 79 -11.15 1.46 6.68
CA LEU A 79 -9.81 0.92 6.86
C LEU A 79 -9.18 1.40 8.18
N ALA A 80 -9.34 2.68 8.53
CA ALA A 80 -8.84 3.24 9.77
C ALA A 80 -9.53 2.61 10.99
N ARG A 81 -10.85 2.46 10.93
CA ARG A 81 -11.62 1.78 11.99
C ARG A 81 -11.23 0.30 12.13
N ALA A 82 -11.00 -0.40 11.02
CA ALA A 82 -10.52 -1.78 11.05
C ALA A 82 -9.17 -1.86 11.78
N ARG A 83 -8.26 -0.92 11.52
CA ARG A 83 -6.96 -0.83 12.20
C ARG A 83 -7.09 -0.58 13.70
N GLU A 84 -7.92 0.37 14.10
CA GLU A 84 -8.10 0.74 15.51
C GLU A 84 -8.68 -0.42 16.34
N ARG A 85 -9.57 -1.20 15.77
CA ARG A 85 -10.24 -2.30 16.47
C ARG A 85 -9.52 -3.63 16.40
N PHE A 86 -8.86 -3.93 15.28
CA PHE A 86 -8.32 -5.27 15.00
C PHE A 86 -6.88 -5.25 14.46
N GLY A 87 -6.24 -4.08 14.47
CA GLY A 87 -4.85 -3.94 14.06
C GLY A 87 -4.63 -3.93 12.55
N ASN A 88 -3.37 -3.90 12.18
CA ASN A 88 -2.91 -3.74 10.80
C ASN A 88 -3.33 -4.89 9.87
N ASP A 89 -3.45 -6.11 10.39
CA ASP A 89 -3.86 -7.28 9.59
C ASP A 89 -5.30 -7.13 9.07
N ALA A 90 -6.18 -6.49 9.85
CA ALA A 90 -7.55 -6.20 9.41
C ALA A 90 -7.57 -5.17 8.26
N VAL A 91 -6.68 -4.16 8.29
CA VAL A 91 -6.48 -3.25 7.15
C VAL A 91 -6.08 -4.04 5.92
N GLY A 92 -5.10 -4.93 6.05
CA GLY A 92 -4.64 -5.76 4.93
C GLY A 92 -5.74 -6.64 4.34
N ARG A 93 -6.61 -7.26 5.16
CA ARG A 93 -7.75 -8.05 4.69
C ARG A 93 -8.79 -7.19 3.99
N LEU A 94 -9.17 -6.06 4.59
CA LEU A 94 -10.16 -5.16 4.01
C LEU A 94 -9.65 -4.52 2.70
N TYR A 95 -8.39 -4.11 2.65
CA TYR A 95 -7.79 -3.60 1.41
C TYR A 95 -7.79 -4.67 0.32
N LEU A 96 -7.52 -5.94 0.66
CA LEU A 96 -7.59 -7.05 -0.29
C LEU A 96 -9.01 -7.21 -0.86
N ALA A 97 -10.04 -7.19 -0.01
CA ALA A 97 -11.43 -7.32 -0.43
C ALA A 97 -11.89 -6.15 -1.33
N LEU A 98 -11.57 -4.91 -0.93
CA LEU A 98 -11.83 -3.70 -1.73
C LEU A 98 -11.11 -3.74 -3.08
N GLY A 99 -9.85 -4.17 -3.09
CA GLY A 99 -9.04 -4.29 -4.29
C GLY A 99 -9.60 -5.31 -5.27
N TYR A 100 -10.00 -6.49 -4.81
CA TYR A 100 -10.70 -7.49 -5.66
C TYR A 100 -12.01 -6.96 -6.20
N ALA A 101 -12.82 -6.28 -5.37
CA ALA A 101 -14.06 -5.67 -5.82
C ALA A 101 -13.80 -4.67 -6.95
N HIS A 102 -12.88 -3.73 -6.74
CA HIS A 102 -12.66 -2.63 -7.66
C HIS A 102 -11.86 -3.03 -8.90
N HIS A 103 -10.71 -3.71 -8.71
CA HIS A 103 -9.77 -3.95 -9.82
C HIS A 103 -10.09 -5.21 -10.61
N GLU A 104 -10.63 -6.26 -9.97
CA GLU A 104 -10.91 -7.53 -10.65
C GLU A 104 -12.39 -7.62 -11.06
N ARG A 105 -13.33 -7.34 -10.13
CA ARG A 105 -14.78 -7.40 -10.41
C ARG A 105 -15.33 -6.12 -11.05
N LYS A 106 -14.51 -5.05 -11.16
CA LYS A 106 -14.90 -3.74 -11.73
C LYS A 106 -16.07 -3.08 -10.99
N ALA A 107 -16.22 -3.38 -9.71
CA ALA A 107 -17.25 -2.81 -8.88
C ALA A 107 -16.90 -1.38 -8.43
N SER A 108 -17.91 -0.56 -8.21
CA SER A 108 -17.74 0.82 -7.75
C SER A 108 -17.52 0.86 -6.24
N LEU A 109 -16.44 1.51 -5.80
CA LEU A 109 -16.22 1.79 -4.37
C LEU A 109 -17.19 2.82 -3.78
N ALA A 110 -18.00 3.49 -4.63
CA ALA A 110 -19.09 4.35 -4.19
C ALA A 110 -20.38 3.57 -3.87
N ASP A 111 -20.46 2.28 -4.27
CA ASP A 111 -21.65 1.47 -4.03
C ASP A 111 -21.61 0.91 -2.58
N PRO A 112 -22.61 1.27 -1.74
CA PRO A 112 -22.73 0.75 -0.39
C PRO A 112 -22.70 -0.78 -0.28
N ALA A 113 -23.35 -1.48 -1.22
CA ALA A 113 -23.41 -2.94 -1.20
C ALA A 113 -22.02 -3.57 -1.44
N VAL A 114 -21.18 -2.94 -2.27
CA VAL A 114 -19.79 -3.36 -2.50
C VAL A 114 -18.96 -3.21 -1.23
N LEU A 115 -19.14 -2.12 -0.48
CA LEU A 115 -18.42 -1.89 0.76
C LEU A 115 -18.85 -2.89 1.86
N GLU A 116 -20.15 -3.17 1.97
CA GLU A 116 -20.70 -4.16 2.91
C GLU A 116 -20.20 -5.57 2.59
N GLN A 117 -20.16 -5.93 1.30
CA GLN A 117 -19.58 -7.19 0.86
C GLN A 117 -18.08 -7.26 1.18
N ALA A 118 -17.31 -6.20 0.92
CA ALA A 118 -15.88 -6.17 1.22
C ALA A 118 -15.60 -6.29 2.73
N LEU A 119 -16.41 -5.66 3.59
CA LEU A 119 -16.33 -5.82 5.05
C LEU A 119 -16.56 -7.29 5.42
N THR A 120 -17.60 -7.92 4.89
CA THR A 120 -17.92 -9.33 5.13
C THR A 120 -16.79 -10.26 4.68
N GLU A 121 -16.26 -10.06 3.47
CA GLU A 121 -15.12 -10.83 2.93
C GLU A 121 -13.86 -10.66 3.79
N ALA A 122 -13.68 -9.50 4.42
CA ALA A 122 -12.58 -9.23 5.35
C ALA A 122 -12.80 -9.80 6.76
N GLY A 123 -13.97 -10.40 7.05
CA GLY A 123 -14.35 -10.89 8.36
C GLY A 123 -14.72 -9.78 9.34
N LEU A 124 -15.25 -8.66 8.83
CA LEU A 124 -15.67 -7.48 9.59
C LEU A 124 -17.19 -7.31 9.50
N ASP A 125 -17.76 -6.56 10.46
CA ASP A 125 -19.19 -6.29 10.48
C ASP A 125 -19.59 -5.30 9.39
N PRO A 126 -20.49 -5.68 8.44
CA PRO A 126 -20.96 -4.79 7.38
C PRO A 126 -21.68 -3.53 7.89
N ALA A 127 -22.23 -3.55 9.11
CA ALA A 127 -22.86 -2.39 9.73
C ALA A 127 -21.89 -1.22 9.95
N TRP A 128 -20.60 -1.46 9.98
CA TRP A 128 -19.58 -0.41 10.14
C TRP A 128 -19.54 0.60 9.01
N ARG A 129 -20.08 0.29 7.86
CA ARG A 129 -20.16 1.23 6.73
C ARG A 129 -20.77 2.58 7.12
N THR A 130 -21.85 2.55 7.89
CA THR A 130 -22.52 3.78 8.32
C THR A 130 -21.84 4.46 9.50
N ASP A 131 -21.30 3.68 10.42
CA ASP A 131 -20.75 4.17 11.67
C ASP A 131 -19.35 4.80 11.51
N ALA A 132 -18.51 4.23 10.63
CA ALA A 132 -17.14 4.69 10.46
C ALA A 132 -17.06 6.12 9.90
N ALA A 133 -17.93 6.47 8.94
CA ALA A 133 -17.94 7.81 8.35
C ALA A 133 -18.39 8.92 9.33
N ALA A 134 -19.08 8.55 10.41
CA ALA A 134 -19.62 9.48 11.41
C ALA A 134 -18.70 9.65 12.62
N GLU A 135 -17.56 8.96 12.69
CA GLU A 135 -16.66 9.02 13.85
C GLU A 135 -15.89 10.35 13.92
N PRO A 136 -16.05 11.14 14.99
CA PRO A 136 -15.37 12.43 15.12
C PRO A 136 -13.84 12.29 15.12
N GLY A 137 -13.16 13.13 14.33
CA GLY A 137 -11.69 13.18 14.26
C GLY A 137 -11.03 12.03 13.49
N LEU A 138 -11.79 11.09 12.92
CA LEU A 138 -11.21 9.98 12.13
C LEU A 138 -10.60 10.50 10.83
N GLU A 139 -11.28 11.43 10.17
CA GLU A 139 -10.76 12.10 8.96
C GLU A 139 -9.46 12.85 9.24
N ASP A 140 -9.37 13.57 10.36
CA ASP A 140 -8.15 14.29 10.74
C ASP A 140 -6.96 13.33 10.93
N ARG A 141 -7.20 12.15 11.52
CA ARG A 141 -6.16 11.10 11.69
C ARG A 141 -5.73 10.51 10.34
N ILE A 142 -6.65 10.31 9.41
CA ILE A 142 -6.36 9.84 8.05
C ILE A 142 -5.53 10.88 7.31
N LEU A 143 -5.89 12.15 7.39
CA LEU A 143 -5.17 13.25 6.75
C LEU A 143 -3.79 13.48 7.40
N ALA A 144 -3.66 13.32 8.70
CA ALA A 144 -2.37 13.38 9.38
C ALA A 144 -1.42 12.26 8.93
N GLU A 145 -1.92 11.03 8.74
CA GLU A 145 -1.12 9.93 8.19
C GLU A 145 -0.74 10.16 6.73
N HIS A 146 -1.66 10.68 5.92
CA HIS A 146 -1.39 11.09 4.55
C HIS A 146 -0.27 12.14 4.49
N GLN A 147 -0.35 13.18 5.33
CA GLN A 147 0.65 14.25 5.39
C GLN A 147 2.01 13.73 5.89
N ASP A 148 2.03 12.85 6.90
CA ASP A 148 3.26 12.19 7.37
C ASP A 148 3.94 11.39 6.24
N GLY A 149 3.16 10.71 5.40
CA GLY A 149 3.68 10.01 4.22
C GLY A 149 4.38 10.96 3.23
N ILE A 150 3.82 12.13 3.01
CA ILE A 150 4.42 13.15 2.12
C ILE A 150 5.68 13.75 2.76
N GLU A 151 5.61 14.22 4.00
CA GLU A 151 6.68 14.97 4.64
C GLU A 151 7.85 14.08 5.08
N ARG A 152 7.55 13.00 5.79
CA ARG A 152 8.57 12.11 6.35
C ARG A 152 9.11 11.13 5.31
N MET A 153 8.23 10.49 4.53
CA MET A 153 8.64 9.48 3.56
C MET A 153 8.93 10.03 2.17
N GLY A 154 8.53 11.28 1.88
CA GLY A 154 8.70 11.89 0.57
C GLY A 154 7.79 11.26 -0.48
N ALA A 155 6.65 10.69 -0.07
CA ALA A 155 5.69 10.10 -0.97
C ALA A 155 5.00 11.16 -1.84
N PHE A 156 4.93 10.95 -3.13
CA PHE A 156 4.24 11.82 -4.10
C PHE A 156 3.19 11.06 -4.92
N GLY A 157 2.93 9.82 -4.58
CA GLY A 157 1.98 8.92 -5.22
C GLY A 157 2.02 7.54 -4.60
N VAL A 158 1.21 6.61 -5.15
CA VAL A 158 1.15 5.23 -4.70
C VAL A 158 1.33 4.23 -5.86
N PRO A 159 1.93 3.05 -5.62
CA PRO A 159 2.48 2.61 -4.34
C PRO A 159 3.74 3.38 -3.96
N THR A 160 3.94 3.65 -2.67
CA THR A 160 5.22 4.06 -2.10
C THR A 160 5.58 3.08 -0.99
N ILE A 161 6.80 2.59 -1.00
CA ILE A 161 7.30 1.60 -0.04
C ILE A 161 8.48 2.19 0.72
N ALA A 162 8.37 2.25 2.05
CA ALA A 162 9.45 2.65 2.93
C ALA A 162 9.94 1.43 3.71
N ILE A 163 11.25 1.21 3.74
CA ILE A 163 11.89 0.04 4.33
C ILE A 163 12.76 0.49 5.51
N ASN A 164 12.60 -0.13 6.67
CA ASN A 164 13.38 0.17 7.89
C ASN A 164 13.36 1.66 8.27
N GLY A 165 12.22 2.34 8.08
CA GLY A 165 12.04 3.76 8.43
C GLY A 165 12.77 4.76 7.54
N ARG A 166 13.37 4.32 6.42
CA ARG A 166 14.01 5.19 5.42
C ARG A 166 12.96 5.89 4.56
N ARG A 167 13.37 6.91 3.81
CA ARG A 167 12.50 7.57 2.82
C ARG A 167 11.92 6.54 1.84
N GLY A 168 10.65 6.74 1.48
CA GLY A 168 9.92 5.83 0.63
C GLY A 168 10.40 5.87 -0.82
N PHE A 169 10.33 4.73 -1.48
CA PHE A 169 10.59 4.59 -2.91
C PHE A 169 9.25 4.42 -3.63
N PHE A 170 9.00 5.24 -4.67
CA PHE A 170 7.78 5.12 -5.48
C PHE A 170 7.86 3.87 -6.36
N GLY A 171 6.87 3.03 -6.26
CA GLY A 171 6.82 1.73 -6.97
C GLY A 171 6.94 0.53 -6.03
N PRO A 172 7.12 -0.68 -6.60
CA PRO A 172 7.26 -0.97 -8.01
C PRO A 172 5.96 -0.82 -8.79
N VAL A 173 6.06 -0.43 -10.07
CA VAL A 173 4.95 -0.41 -11.02
C VAL A 173 5.13 -1.58 -11.98
N MET A 174 4.23 -2.56 -11.92
CA MET A 174 4.35 -3.80 -12.67
C MET A 174 3.02 -4.19 -13.34
N THR A 175 3.09 -4.89 -14.47
CA THR A 175 1.91 -5.39 -15.19
C THR A 175 1.59 -6.85 -14.87
N ALA A 176 2.58 -7.62 -14.41
CA ALA A 176 2.41 -8.97 -13.89
C ALA A 176 2.88 -9.02 -12.44
N VAL A 177 2.24 -9.83 -11.62
CA VAL A 177 2.61 -10.05 -10.22
C VAL A 177 3.45 -11.31 -10.16
N PRO A 178 4.77 -11.23 -9.83
CA PRO A 178 5.58 -12.42 -9.60
C PRO A 178 5.13 -13.14 -8.32
N THR A 179 5.33 -14.43 -8.27
CA THR A 179 4.89 -15.31 -7.15
C THR A 179 6.06 -16.12 -6.60
N GLY A 180 5.90 -16.63 -5.37
CA GLY A 180 6.90 -17.47 -4.75
C GLY A 180 8.29 -16.85 -4.69
N GLU A 181 9.33 -17.62 -5.02
CA GLU A 181 10.73 -17.13 -4.93
C GLU A 181 11.04 -16.00 -5.93
N ASP A 182 10.43 -15.97 -7.11
CA ASP A 182 10.58 -14.86 -8.06
C ASP A 182 10.10 -13.51 -7.46
N ALA A 183 9.04 -13.55 -6.64
CA ALA A 183 8.61 -12.38 -5.87
C ALA A 183 9.65 -11.96 -4.83
N GLY A 184 10.27 -12.94 -4.16
CA GLY A 184 11.33 -12.70 -3.17
C GLY A 184 12.59 -12.12 -3.80
N GLU A 185 13.05 -12.66 -4.93
CA GLU A 185 14.22 -12.15 -5.63
C GLU A 185 14.01 -10.71 -6.10
N LEU A 186 12.83 -10.39 -6.65
CA LEU A 186 12.50 -9.01 -7.02
C LEU A 186 12.54 -8.08 -5.80
N TRP A 187 12.03 -8.54 -4.64
CA TRP A 187 12.10 -7.79 -3.40
C TRP A 187 13.55 -7.52 -2.98
N ASP A 188 14.43 -8.52 -2.98
CA ASP A 188 15.81 -8.38 -2.56
C ASP A 188 16.55 -7.32 -3.39
N HIS A 189 16.33 -7.31 -4.70
CA HIS A 189 16.90 -6.29 -5.59
C HIS A 189 16.35 -4.89 -5.32
N LEU A 190 15.03 -4.75 -5.13
CA LEU A 190 14.42 -3.46 -4.85
C LEU A 190 14.80 -2.94 -3.46
N ALA A 191 14.88 -3.80 -2.46
CA ALA A 191 15.30 -3.43 -1.11
C ALA A 191 16.76 -2.95 -1.10
N TRP A 192 17.65 -3.61 -1.88
CA TRP A 192 19.03 -3.17 -2.06
C TRP A 192 19.13 -1.80 -2.72
N LEU A 193 18.35 -1.55 -3.79
CA LEU A 193 18.28 -0.23 -4.44
C LEU A 193 17.73 0.84 -3.51
N ALA A 194 16.65 0.55 -2.79
CA ALA A 194 16.01 1.48 -1.85
C ALA A 194 16.90 1.83 -0.64
N ALA A 195 17.89 1.00 -0.33
CA ALA A 195 18.86 1.29 0.71
C ALA A 195 19.95 2.31 0.30
N ARG A 196 20.03 2.66 -0.98
CA ARG A 196 21.01 3.61 -1.50
C ARG A 196 20.48 5.04 -1.45
N GLU A 197 21.19 5.93 -0.78
CA GLU A 197 20.79 7.34 -0.64
C GLU A 197 21.03 8.16 -1.92
N ASP A 198 21.88 7.65 -2.82
CA ASP A 198 22.28 8.28 -4.09
C ASP A 198 21.48 7.74 -5.30
N PHE A 199 20.44 6.90 -5.07
CA PHE A 199 19.62 6.31 -6.13
C PHE A 199 18.18 6.78 -6.01
N PHE A 200 17.66 7.46 -7.04
CA PHE A 200 16.34 8.12 -6.99
C PHE A 200 15.31 7.52 -7.94
N GLU A 201 15.69 7.12 -9.15
CA GLU A 201 14.74 6.66 -10.15
C GLU A 201 15.35 5.63 -11.12
N TYR A 202 14.58 4.59 -11.41
CA TYR A 202 14.82 3.65 -12.50
C TYR A 202 13.50 3.37 -13.21
N LYS A 203 13.38 3.82 -14.47
CA LYS A 203 12.12 3.85 -15.19
C LYS A 203 12.27 3.45 -16.66
N ARG A 204 11.28 2.75 -17.18
CA ARG A 204 11.14 2.49 -18.62
C ARG A 204 9.77 2.93 -19.12
N SER A 205 9.63 3.21 -20.42
CA SER A 205 8.32 3.48 -21.01
C SER A 205 7.41 2.26 -20.88
N ARG A 206 6.15 2.50 -20.60
CA ARG A 206 5.10 1.48 -20.65
C ARG A 206 4.55 1.47 -22.07
N LYS A 207 4.63 0.32 -22.75
CA LYS A 207 4.01 0.13 -24.06
C LYS A 207 2.54 -0.17 -23.90
#